data_dfb988ba117d54f86a49d6b865538f42
#
_entry.id   dfb988ba117d54f86a49d6b865538f42
#
_cell.length_a   1.000
_cell.length_b   1.000
_cell.length_c   1.000
_cell.angle_alpha   90.00
_cell.angle_beta   90.00
_cell.angle_gamma   90.00
#
_symmetry.space_group_name_H-M   'P 1'
#
loop_
_entity.id
_entity.type
_entity.pdbx_description
1 polymer ?
#
loop_
_entity_poly.entity_id
_entity_poly.type
_entity_poly.pdbx_seq_one_letter_code
_entity_poly.pdbx_strand_id
1 'polypeptide(L)'
;MLDLDFIKNELGLQEKDHIVSEENGKILKLVVSSDVTEQICPECGLKTTRIHDYRTQNVKTVNIVNKQTILVLKKRRYVCPHCGKRFYEHYNFIAKHHHIAKNVFTKIIDDLKELRSMKSISKANNVFATTVQRALNLAGYTSDFRLPEVLSIDEFKGNAGGEKYLLQISDAKNKT
;
A
#
# COMPACT_ATOMS: atom_id res chain seq x y z
N MET A 1 17.84 15.54 -11.65
CA MET A 1 17.56 14.29 -12.37
C MET A 1 17.07 13.27 -11.34
N LEU A 2 15.96 12.59 -11.57
CA LEU A 2 15.47 11.54 -10.66
C LEU A 2 16.43 10.35 -10.72
N ASP A 3 16.96 9.93 -9.56
CA ASP A 3 17.75 8.71 -9.47
C ASP A 3 16.78 7.51 -9.55
N LEU A 4 16.75 6.86 -10.70
CA LEU A 4 15.83 5.74 -10.96
C LEU A 4 16.23 4.48 -10.18
N ASP A 5 17.50 4.30 -9.87
CA ASP A 5 17.98 3.13 -9.11
C ASP A 5 17.57 3.26 -7.64
N PHE A 6 17.68 4.46 -7.07
CA PHE A 6 17.13 4.75 -5.75
C PHE A 6 15.61 4.47 -5.71
N ILE A 7 14.87 4.95 -6.72
CA ILE A 7 13.43 4.73 -6.82
C ILE A 7 13.07 3.24 -6.93
N LYS A 8 13.84 2.45 -7.69
CA LYS A 8 13.64 1.00 -7.79
C LYS A 8 13.73 0.33 -6.42
N ASN A 9 14.76 0.67 -5.63
CA ASN A 9 14.97 0.12 -4.29
C ASN A 9 13.82 0.49 -3.34
N GLU A 10 13.42 1.76 -3.29
CA GLU A 10 12.31 2.24 -2.46
C GLU A 10 10.96 1.59 -2.82
N LEU A 11 10.75 1.27 -4.08
CA LEU A 11 9.55 0.60 -4.57
C LEU A 11 9.61 -0.93 -4.42
N GLY A 12 10.75 -1.49 -4.03
CA GLY A 12 10.96 -2.95 -3.94
C GLY A 12 10.89 -3.64 -5.30
N LEU A 13 11.32 -2.96 -6.37
CA LEU A 13 11.41 -3.50 -7.72
C LEU A 13 12.68 -4.35 -7.85
N GLN A 14 12.61 -5.37 -8.71
CA GLN A 14 13.72 -6.27 -8.98
C GLN A 14 14.60 -5.75 -10.13
N GLU A 15 15.80 -6.29 -10.30
CA GLU A 15 16.70 -5.91 -11.41
C GLU A 15 16.07 -6.06 -12.78
N LYS A 16 15.22 -7.09 -12.97
CA LYS A 16 14.45 -7.35 -14.19
C LYS A 16 13.39 -6.30 -14.51
N ASP A 17 13.11 -5.39 -13.58
CA ASP A 17 12.09 -4.37 -13.75
C ASP A 17 12.71 -3.09 -14.30
N HIS A 18 12.14 -2.58 -15.38
CA HIS A 18 12.54 -1.35 -16.05
C HIS A 18 11.56 -0.24 -15.75
N ILE A 19 12.08 0.94 -15.45
CA ILE A 19 11.27 2.13 -15.14
C ILE A 19 11.53 3.19 -16.18
N VAL A 20 10.45 3.78 -16.69
CA VAL A 20 10.48 5.03 -17.46
C VAL A 20 9.61 6.05 -16.73
N SER A 21 10.17 7.24 -16.48
CA SER A 21 9.45 8.32 -15.81
C SER A 21 8.79 9.24 -16.83
N GLU A 22 7.52 9.56 -16.60
CA GLU A 22 6.77 10.58 -17.33
C GLU A 22 6.26 11.61 -16.31
N GLU A 23 6.68 12.86 -16.44
CA GLU A 23 6.23 13.94 -15.56
C GLU A 23 5.14 14.77 -16.23
N ASN A 24 4.04 15.01 -15.49
CA ASN A 24 2.98 15.90 -15.91
C ASN A 24 2.53 16.75 -14.71
N GLY A 25 3.10 17.94 -14.59
CA GLY A 25 2.80 18.88 -13.52
C GLY A 25 3.01 18.31 -12.12
N LYS A 26 1.91 18.10 -11.37
CA LYS A 26 1.94 17.55 -10.00
C LYS A 26 1.94 16.02 -9.92
N ILE A 27 1.86 15.34 -11.06
CA ILE A 27 1.79 13.88 -11.12
C ILE A 27 3.07 13.35 -11.75
N LEU A 28 3.69 12.39 -11.07
CA LEU A 28 4.80 11.59 -11.57
C LEU A 28 4.26 10.20 -11.93
N LYS A 29 4.31 9.85 -13.21
CA LYS A 29 3.99 8.51 -13.68
C LYS A 29 5.29 7.73 -13.88
N LEU A 30 5.38 6.56 -13.27
CA LEU A 30 6.48 5.62 -13.44
C LEU A 30 5.94 4.40 -14.17
N VAL A 31 6.27 4.30 -15.45
CA VAL A 31 5.90 3.14 -16.26
C VAL A 31 6.86 2.00 -15.93
N VAL A 32 6.33 0.92 -15.40
CA VAL A 32 7.09 -0.26 -14.99
C VAL A 32 6.79 -1.40 -15.96
N SER A 33 7.85 -1.96 -16.54
CA SER A 33 7.81 -3.18 -17.33
C SER A 33 8.91 -4.13 -16.84
N SER A 34 8.69 -5.43 -16.95
CA SER A 34 9.66 -6.44 -16.52
C SER A 34 10.14 -7.26 -17.72
N ASP A 35 11.31 -7.87 -17.62
CA ASP A 35 11.77 -8.86 -18.61
C ASP A 35 10.84 -10.08 -18.65
N VAL A 36 10.78 -10.74 -19.78
CA VAL A 36 9.99 -11.97 -19.91
C VAL A 36 10.69 -13.10 -19.15
N THR A 37 10.04 -13.60 -18.13
CA THR A 37 10.55 -14.73 -17.32
C THR A 37 9.60 -15.91 -17.36
N GLU A 38 10.12 -17.11 -17.17
CA GLU A 38 9.29 -18.29 -16.97
C GLU A 38 8.37 -18.11 -15.75
N GLN A 39 7.12 -18.46 -15.93
CA GLN A 39 6.10 -18.42 -14.85
C GLN A 39 5.59 -19.82 -14.56
N ILE A 40 5.34 -20.11 -13.28
CA ILE A 40 4.77 -21.37 -12.85
C ILE A 40 3.25 -21.26 -12.89
N CYS A 41 2.60 -22.19 -13.57
CA CYS A 41 1.15 -22.27 -13.62
C CYS A 41 0.58 -22.57 -12.22
N PRO A 42 -0.34 -21.74 -11.69
CA PRO A 42 -0.90 -21.95 -10.35
C PRO A 42 -1.83 -23.16 -10.26
N GLU A 43 -2.23 -23.77 -11.38
CA GLU A 43 -3.14 -24.91 -11.43
C GLU A 43 -2.38 -26.23 -11.51
N CYS A 44 -1.46 -26.37 -12.49
CA CYS A 44 -0.76 -27.63 -12.76
C CYS A 44 0.73 -27.64 -12.41
N GLY A 45 1.30 -26.50 -11.92
CA GLY A 45 2.70 -26.39 -11.53
C GLY A 45 3.72 -26.36 -12.67
N LEU A 46 3.28 -26.50 -13.93
CA LEU A 46 4.19 -26.50 -15.08
C LEU A 46 4.60 -25.09 -15.46
N LYS A 47 5.81 -24.96 -15.99
CA LYS A 47 6.38 -23.68 -16.41
C LYS A 47 5.86 -23.26 -17.79
N THR A 48 5.67 -21.96 -17.97
CA THR A 48 5.28 -21.34 -19.24
C THR A 48 5.92 -19.98 -19.44
N THR A 49 6.29 -19.68 -20.67
CA THR A 49 6.65 -18.34 -21.15
C THR A 49 5.61 -17.76 -22.11
N ARG A 50 4.53 -18.54 -22.38
CA ARG A 50 3.53 -18.16 -23.38
C ARG A 50 2.64 -17.03 -22.88
N ILE A 51 2.83 -15.84 -23.44
CA ILE A 51 2.02 -14.66 -23.15
C ILE A 51 0.71 -14.74 -23.92
N HIS A 52 -0.41 -14.54 -23.23
CA HIS A 52 -1.73 -14.44 -23.84
C HIS A 52 -2.05 -13.02 -24.28
N ASP A 53 -1.89 -12.04 -23.36
CA ASP A 53 -2.09 -10.62 -23.63
C ASP A 53 -1.38 -9.74 -22.58
N TYR A 54 -1.50 -8.43 -22.76
CA TYR A 54 -0.96 -7.42 -21.85
C TYR A 54 -2.10 -6.60 -21.24
N ARG A 55 -1.94 -6.23 -19.98
CA ARG A 55 -2.86 -5.35 -19.26
C ARG A 55 -2.12 -4.23 -18.58
N THR A 56 -2.66 -3.04 -18.64
CA THR A 56 -2.15 -1.89 -17.90
C THR A 56 -2.91 -1.76 -16.60
N GLN A 57 -2.16 -1.58 -15.50
CA GLN A 57 -2.72 -1.35 -14.17
C GLN A 57 -2.06 -0.14 -13.52
N ASN A 58 -2.87 0.83 -13.11
CA ASN A 58 -2.42 1.98 -12.34
C ASN A 58 -2.41 1.62 -10.86
N VAL A 59 -1.28 1.85 -10.20
CA VAL A 59 -1.07 1.56 -8.78
C VAL A 59 -0.56 2.81 -8.09
N LYS A 60 -1.24 3.20 -7.01
CA LYS A 60 -0.77 4.29 -6.15
C LYS A 60 0.42 3.83 -5.33
N THR A 61 1.43 4.68 -5.24
CA THR A 61 2.61 4.48 -4.39
C THR A 61 2.86 5.72 -3.53
N VAL A 62 3.88 5.69 -2.69
CA VAL A 62 4.31 6.86 -1.91
C VAL A 62 4.69 8.01 -2.82
N ASN A 63 4.44 9.24 -2.36
CA ASN A 63 4.79 10.43 -3.12
C ASN A 63 6.32 10.57 -3.22
N ILE A 64 6.82 10.83 -4.41
CA ILE A 64 8.25 11.03 -4.69
C ILE A 64 8.45 12.48 -5.10
N VAL A 65 9.45 13.16 -4.50
CA VAL A 65 9.78 14.57 -4.78
C VAL A 65 8.54 15.48 -4.69
N ASN A 66 7.73 15.28 -3.63
CA ASN A 66 6.48 16.03 -3.40
C ASN A 66 5.45 15.96 -4.54
N LYS A 67 5.60 15.00 -5.46
CA LYS A 67 4.65 14.73 -6.53
C LYS A 67 3.83 13.48 -6.22
N GLN A 68 2.55 13.53 -6.54
CA GLN A 68 1.70 12.36 -6.52
C GLN A 68 2.24 11.32 -7.50
N THR A 69 2.65 10.15 -7.00
CA THR A 69 3.30 9.14 -7.82
C THR A 69 2.35 7.99 -8.12
N ILE A 70 2.29 7.61 -9.40
CA ILE A 70 1.48 6.50 -9.90
C ILE A 70 2.39 5.55 -10.68
N LEU A 71 2.40 4.28 -10.28
CA LEU A 71 3.04 3.22 -11.06
C LEU A 71 2.08 2.74 -12.14
N VAL A 72 2.49 2.78 -13.37
CA VAL A 72 1.77 2.25 -14.53
C VAL A 72 2.39 0.91 -14.89
N LEU A 73 1.81 -0.19 -14.40
CA LEU A 73 2.33 -1.54 -14.60
C LEU A 73 1.83 -2.09 -15.93
N LYS A 74 2.76 -2.49 -16.80
CA LYS A 74 2.47 -3.26 -18.02
C LYS A 74 2.51 -4.75 -17.67
N LYS A 75 1.42 -5.29 -17.12
CA LYS A 75 1.32 -6.70 -16.67
C LYS A 75 1.06 -7.63 -17.84
N ARG A 76 1.75 -8.77 -17.82
CA ARG A 76 1.49 -9.87 -18.75
C ARG A 76 0.46 -10.82 -18.17
N ARG A 77 -0.43 -11.30 -19.03
CA ARG A 77 -1.27 -12.45 -18.73
C ARG A 77 -0.74 -13.64 -19.50
N TYR A 78 -0.35 -14.66 -18.77
CA TYR A 78 0.19 -15.91 -19.32
C TYR A 78 -0.92 -16.93 -19.57
N VAL A 79 -0.66 -17.86 -20.45
CA VAL A 79 -1.51 -19.04 -20.69
C VAL A 79 -0.66 -20.30 -20.56
N CYS A 80 -1.15 -21.25 -19.78
CA CYS A 80 -0.53 -22.56 -19.66
C CYS A 80 -0.90 -23.41 -20.87
N PRO A 81 0.08 -23.95 -21.63
CA PRO A 81 -0.21 -24.81 -22.77
C PRO A 81 -0.80 -26.18 -22.40
N HIS A 82 -0.60 -26.61 -21.15
CA HIS A 82 -1.05 -27.95 -20.67
C HIS A 82 -2.50 -27.95 -20.18
N CYS A 83 -2.85 -27.00 -19.29
CA CYS A 83 -4.19 -26.96 -18.68
C CYS A 83 -5.06 -25.80 -19.18
N GLY A 84 -4.56 -24.94 -20.06
CA GLY A 84 -5.30 -23.78 -20.57
C GLY A 84 -5.51 -22.64 -19.57
N LYS A 85 -5.03 -22.77 -18.31
CA LYS A 85 -5.19 -21.74 -17.28
C LYS A 85 -4.54 -20.44 -17.71
N ARG A 86 -5.28 -19.32 -17.53
CA ARG A 86 -4.78 -17.96 -17.73
C ARG A 86 -4.54 -17.30 -16.39
N PHE A 87 -3.37 -16.69 -16.20
CA PHE A 87 -2.99 -16.05 -14.96
C PHE A 87 -2.07 -14.85 -15.21
N TYR A 88 -2.01 -13.93 -14.25
CA TYR A 88 -1.16 -12.75 -14.34
C TYR A 88 0.19 -13.00 -13.67
N GLU A 89 1.22 -12.33 -14.15
CA GLU A 89 2.48 -12.24 -13.44
C GLU A 89 2.29 -11.60 -12.06
N HIS A 90 3.15 -11.97 -11.13
CA HIS A 90 3.09 -11.52 -9.75
C HIS A 90 4.16 -10.48 -9.47
N TYR A 91 3.78 -9.41 -8.78
CA TYR A 91 4.69 -8.37 -8.28
C TYR A 91 4.67 -8.37 -6.75
N ASN A 92 5.85 -8.39 -6.12
CA ASN A 92 5.97 -8.49 -4.65
C ASN A 92 5.51 -7.23 -3.92
N PHE A 93 5.60 -6.06 -4.57
CA PHE A 93 5.26 -4.76 -3.99
C PHE A 93 3.76 -4.43 -4.00
N ILE A 94 2.94 -5.27 -4.63
CA ILE A 94 1.49 -5.10 -4.67
C ILE A 94 0.77 -6.42 -4.41
N ALA A 95 -0.31 -6.39 -3.62
CA ALA A 95 -1.16 -7.56 -3.41
C ALA A 95 -2.06 -7.82 -4.64
N LYS A 96 -2.47 -9.07 -4.81
CA LYS A 96 -3.35 -9.48 -5.89
C LYS A 96 -4.65 -8.65 -5.86
N HIS A 97 -5.07 -8.12 -7.02
CA HIS A 97 -6.25 -7.26 -7.19
C HIS A 97 -6.23 -5.90 -6.47
N HIS A 98 -5.10 -5.50 -5.90
CA HIS A 98 -4.98 -4.19 -5.27
C HIS A 98 -4.49 -3.13 -6.26
N HIS A 99 -4.85 -1.86 -6.00
CA HIS A 99 -4.41 -0.67 -6.75
C HIS A 99 -3.56 0.28 -5.90
N ILE A 100 -3.12 -0.18 -4.73
CA ILE A 100 -2.26 0.55 -3.79
C ILE A 100 -1.08 -0.34 -3.44
N ALA A 101 0.13 0.17 -3.58
CA ALA A 101 1.35 -0.56 -3.27
C ALA A 101 1.52 -0.76 -1.75
N LYS A 102 2.25 -1.79 -1.34
CA LYS A 102 2.45 -2.12 0.08
C LYS A 102 3.14 -1.00 0.85
N ASN A 103 4.09 -0.29 0.23
CA ASN A 103 4.81 0.82 0.85
C ASN A 103 3.90 1.97 1.31
N VAL A 104 2.75 2.18 0.64
CA VAL A 104 1.75 3.17 1.08
C VAL A 104 1.14 2.77 2.42
N PHE A 105 0.85 1.47 2.63
CA PHE A 105 0.35 0.98 3.92
C PHE A 105 1.38 1.14 5.03
N THR A 106 2.64 0.81 4.77
CA THR A 106 3.74 1.04 5.74
C THR A 106 3.83 2.52 6.11
N LYS A 107 3.83 3.41 5.11
CA LYS A 107 3.86 4.86 5.32
C LYS A 107 2.65 5.37 6.13
N ILE A 108 1.45 4.85 5.86
CA ILE A 108 0.24 5.21 6.62
C ILE A 108 0.39 4.78 8.09
N ILE A 109 0.91 3.59 8.36
CA ILE A 109 1.14 3.09 9.72
C ILE A 109 2.15 3.98 10.46
N ASP A 110 3.21 4.41 9.80
CA ASP A 110 4.18 5.32 10.38
C ASP A 110 3.58 6.70 10.65
N ASP A 111 2.80 7.24 9.72
CA ASP A 111 2.07 8.50 9.90
C ASP A 111 1.03 8.43 11.05
N LEU A 112 0.46 7.25 11.32
CA LEU A 112 -0.48 7.03 12.42
C LEU A 112 0.18 7.03 13.81
N LYS A 113 1.49 6.77 13.89
CA LYS A 113 2.26 6.90 15.14
C LYS A 113 2.46 8.36 15.55
N GLU A 114 2.32 9.28 14.62
CA GLU A 114 2.37 10.72 14.88
C GLU A 114 0.98 11.24 15.27
N LEU A 115 0.94 12.37 15.99
CA LEU A 115 -0.32 13.03 16.40
C LEU A 115 -0.98 13.74 15.20
N ARG A 116 -1.44 12.96 14.22
CA ARG A 116 -2.06 13.45 12.99
C ARG A 116 -3.47 12.87 12.79
N SER A 117 -4.38 13.69 12.28
CA SER A 117 -5.73 13.22 11.97
C SER A 117 -5.75 12.29 10.74
N MET A 118 -6.67 11.32 10.71
CA MET A 118 -6.87 10.44 9.54
C MET A 118 -7.09 11.22 8.24
N LYS A 119 -7.77 12.38 8.31
CA LYS A 119 -7.97 13.27 7.17
C LYS A 119 -6.65 13.86 6.67
N SER A 120 -5.75 14.26 7.56
CA SER A 120 -4.42 14.76 7.21
C SER A 120 -3.58 13.65 6.56
N ILE A 121 -3.56 12.45 7.15
CA ILE A 121 -2.83 11.28 6.64
C ILE A 121 -3.36 10.87 5.27
N SER A 122 -4.68 10.82 5.09
CA SER A 122 -5.30 10.46 3.80
C SER A 122 -4.90 11.43 2.69
N LYS A 123 -4.87 12.74 2.99
CA LYS A 123 -4.46 13.78 2.04
C LYS A 123 -2.96 13.66 1.69
N ALA A 124 -2.10 13.45 2.69
CA ALA A 124 -0.65 13.33 2.50
C ALA A 124 -0.28 12.12 1.62
N ASN A 125 -1.00 11.00 1.78
CA ASN A 125 -0.75 9.76 1.05
C ASN A 125 -1.64 9.58 -0.20
N ASN A 126 -2.45 10.59 -0.54
CA ASN A 126 -3.38 10.56 -1.68
C ASN A 126 -4.28 9.31 -1.73
N VAL A 127 -4.82 8.94 -0.57
CA VAL A 127 -5.76 7.84 -0.40
C VAL A 127 -7.05 8.33 0.27
N PHE A 128 -8.08 7.50 0.30
CA PHE A 128 -9.29 7.81 1.06
C PHE A 128 -9.10 7.56 2.56
N ALA A 129 -9.82 8.29 3.41
CA ALA A 129 -9.80 8.09 4.86
C ALA A 129 -10.17 6.65 5.26
N THR A 130 -11.05 5.99 4.50
CA THR A 130 -11.39 4.58 4.67
C THR A 130 -10.19 3.64 4.44
N THR A 131 -9.22 4.03 3.60
CA THR A 131 -7.98 3.27 3.42
C THR A 131 -7.06 3.40 4.63
N VAL A 132 -6.99 4.60 5.22
CA VAL A 132 -6.26 4.84 6.49
C VAL A 132 -6.88 4.01 7.61
N GLN A 133 -8.21 4.00 7.73
CA GLN A 133 -8.93 3.17 8.71
C GLN A 133 -8.64 1.68 8.54
N ARG A 134 -8.62 1.18 7.29
CA ARG A 134 -8.26 -0.21 7.02
C ARG A 134 -6.81 -0.54 7.41
N ALA A 135 -5.88 0.38 7.14
CA ALA A 135 -4.48 0.20 7.54
C ALA A 135 -4.35 0.13 9.07
N LEU A 136 -5.05 0.99 9.81
CA LEU A 136 -5.10 0.96 11.27
C LEU A 136 -5.64 -0.38 11.78
N ASN A 137 -6.76 -0.86 11.22
CA ASN A 137 -7.36 -2.13 11.62
C ASN A 137 -6.43 -3.34 11.34
N LEU A 138 -5.65 -3.28 10.23
CA LEU A 138 -4.69 -4.33 9.87
C LEU A 138 -3.42 -4.30 10.72
N ALA A 139 -3.01 -3.13 11.20
CA ALA A 139 -1.83 -2.99 12.05
C ALA A 139 -1.98 -3.72 13.39
N GLY A 140 -3.23 -4.01 13.79
CA GLY A 140 -3.54 -4.63 15.06
C GLY A 140 -3.27 -3.67 16.22
N TYR A 141 -4.28 -3.39 16.99
CA TYR A 141 -4.15 -2.65 18.25
C TYR A 141 -4.19 -3.66 19.39
N THR A 142 -3.05 -3.89 20.02
CA THR A 142 -3.01 -4.63 21.30
C THR A 142 -3.06 -3.62 22.42
N SER A 143 -4.18 -3.54 23.11
CA SER A 143 -4.25 -2.80 24.37
C SER A 143 -3.46 -3.57 25.43
N ASP A 144 -2.57 -2.89 26.14
CA ASP A 144 -2.06 -3.41 27.40
C ASP A 144 -3.21 -3.31 28.41
N PHE A 145 -3.73 -4.47 28.87
CA PHE A 145 -4.80 -4.52 29.87
C PHE A 145 -4.35 -4.19 31.29
N ARG A 146 -3.11 -3.73 31.47
CA ARG A 146 -2.62 -3.25 32.76
C ARG A 146 -3.09 -1.82 32.97
N LEU A 147 -3.70 -1.58 34.09
CA LEU A 147 -4.01 -0.21 34.49
C LEU A 147 -2.71 0.55 34.80
N PRO A 148 -2.58 1.79 34.34
CA PRO A 148 -1.44 2.62 34.66
C PRO A 148 -1.43 3.02 36.14
N GLU A 149 -0.27 3.39 36.67
CA GLU A 149 -0.12 3.86 38.07
C GLU A 149 -0.93 5.14 38.30
N VAL A 150 -1.05 6.01 37.31
CA VAL A 150 -1.85 7.24 37.33
C VAL A 150 -2.83 7.23 36.18
N LEU A 151 -4.10 7.04 36.52
CA LEU A 151 -5.18 6.96 35.53
C LEU A 151 -5.83 8.33 35.35
N SER A 152 -5.88 8.81 34.13
CA SER A 152 -6.71 9.95 33.73
C SER A 152 -7.95 9.45 33.01
N ILE A 153 -9.11 9.94 33.42
CA ILE A 153 -10.41 9.59 32.83
C ILE A 153 -11.05 10.89 32.35
N ASP A 154 -11.46 10.92 31.11
CA ASP A 154 -12.17 12.05 30.50
C ASP A 154 -13.39 11.54 29.75
N GLU A 155 -14.49 12.28 29.84
CA GLU A 155 -15.74 12.00 29.13
C GLU A 155 -16.00 13.10 28.12
N PHE A 156 -16.14 12.73 26.85
CA PHE A 156 -16.43 13.69 25.82
C PHE A 156 -17.64 13.26 24.97
N LYS A 157 -18.33 14.26 24.43
CA LYS A 157 -19.46 14.03 23.54
C LYS A 157 -18.97 13.45 22.23
N GLY A 158 -19.36 12.24 21.92
CA GLY A 158 -19.03 11.51 20.70
C GLY A 158 -20.28 10.98 20.02
N ASN A 159 -20.12 10.43 18.83
CA ASN A 159 -21.20 9.81 18.07
C ASN A 159 -20.69 8.51 17.43
N ALA A 160 -20.05 7.66 18.23
CA ALA A 160 -19.56 6.36 17.81
C ALA A 160 -20.42 5.25 18.43
N GLY A 161 -20.81 4.27 17.64
CA GLY A 161 -21.57 3.12 18.10
C GLY A 161 -22.98 3.40 18.61
N GLY A 162 -23.56 4.58 18.28
CA GLY A 162 -24.89 4.99 18.78
C GLY A 162 -24.89 5.63 20.17
N GLU A 163 -23.75 5.67 20.86
CA GLU A 163 -23.60 6.28 22.16
C GLU A 163 -23.33 7.79 22.06
N LYS A 164 -23.94 8.56 22.96
CA LYS A 164 -23.82 10.03 22.97
C LYS A 164 -22.52 10.51 23.63
N TYR A 165 -21.98 9.74 24.54
CA TYR A 165 -20.79 10.04 25.31
C TYR A 165 -19.78 8.90 25.16
N LEU A 166 -18.52 9.26 25.10
CA LEU A 166 -17.38 8.33 25.01
C LEU A 166 -16.45 8.61 26.19
N LEU A 167 -15.94 7.54 26.78
CA LEU A 167 -14.97 7.60 27.86
C LEU A 167 -13.56 7.42 27.28
N GLN A 168 -12.68 8.36 27.58
CA GLN A 168 -11.26 8.24 27.29
C GLN A 168 -10.51 7.89 28.58
N ILE A 169 -9.71 6.85 28.52
CA ILE A 169 -8.82 6.44 29.60
C ILE A 169 -7.39 6.55 29.09
N SER A 170 -6.54 7.22 29.85
CA SER A 170 -5.14 7.42 29.46
C SER A 170 -4.20 7.35 30.67
N ASP A 171 -2.93 7.02 30.41
CA ASP A 171 -1.87 7.09 31.40
C ASP A 171 -1.37 8.54 31.52
N ALA A 172 -1.73 9.21 32.62
CA ALA A 172 -1.34 10.60 32.85
C ALA A 172 0.16 10.77 33.11
N LYS A 173 0.85 9.71 33.59
CA LYS A 173 2.29 9.74 33.89
C LYS A 173 3.12 9.60 32.60
N ASN A 174 2.75 8.68 31.73
CA ASN A 174 3.52 8.37 30.52
C ASN A 174 2.95 9.03 29.23
N LYS A 175 1.84 9.78 29.36
CA LYS A 175 1.17 10.49 28.24
C LYS A 175 0.78 9.59 27.06
N THR A 176 0.38 8.37 27.33
CA THR A 176 -0.10 7.38 26.36
C THR A 176 -1.58 7.02 26.56
#